data_655ba016608d46ad3ed3043e5bfadb9f
#
_entry.id   655ba016608d46ad3ed3043e5bfadb9f
#
_cell.length_a   1.000
_cell.length_b   1.000
_cell.length_c   1.000
_cell.angle_alpha   90.00
_cell.angle_beta   90.00
_cell.angle_gamma   90.00
#
_symmetry.space_group_name_H-M   'P 1'
#
loop_
_entity.id
_entity.type
_entity.pdbx_description
1 polymer ?
#
loop_
_entity_poly.entity_id
_entity_poly.type
_entity_poly.pdbx_seq_one_letter_code
_entity_poly.pdbx_strand_id
1 'polypeptide(L)'
;DLEIRREKGIKEISKKFDKYEGEVIVSKEKIEEASRKVDQKTKDDIQFAHERIKKFAEHQLKHLNNDFEVELSKGLIAGQRLIPIDTVGCYVPGGRYAHISSAIMGITPAKVAGVKTIITASPPKDSNGANPGIIYAANLCGADVILNLGGIAAIASLTYGCFENPPVDFLVGAGNQYVAEAKRLLFGKVGIDLFAGPTEIAIIADKKADQEIVAADIVGQAEHGYNSPGWLITTDKLVADYVIKRIPELIKELPEGPRDSAEPAWRDFGEVVLCDTNEEMATVSDKYAPEHLEVHAENLDWWLKRLKNYQMDPEIVRNPHGEILVKLCFVIRMKKWQL
;
A
#
# COMPACT_ATOMS: atom_id res chain seq x y z
N ASP A 1 -19.61 17.85 8.70
CA ASP A 1 -21.01 17.37 8.59
C ASP A 1 -21.19 15.92 9.08
N LEU A 2 -20.31 14.97 8.67
CA LEU A 2 -20.40 13.56 9.09
C LEU A 2 -20.12 13.34 10.57
N GLU A 3 -19.33 14.20 11.21
CA GLU A 3 -19.13 14.16 12.65
C GLU A 3 -20.45 14.35 13.44
N ILE A 4 -21.32 15.22 12.93
CA ILE A 4 -22.62 15.52 13.55
C ILE A 4 -23.66 14.48 13.14
N ARG A 5 -23.74 14.14 11.85
CA ARG A 5 -24.78 13.27 11.30
C ARG A 5 -24.50 11.77 11.51
N ARG A 6 -23.27 11.44 11.88
CA ARG A 6 -22.85 10.08 12.26
C ARG A 6 -23.34 9.02 11.26
N GLU A 7 -23.89 7.94 11.76
CA GLU A 7 -24.35 6.79 10.96
C GLU A 7 -25.37 7.16 9.88
N LYS A 8 -26.27 8.11 10.16
CA LYS A 8 -27.25 8.57 9.17
C LYS A 8 -26.56 9.19 7.96
N GLY A 9 -25.61 10.10 8.20
CA GLY A 9 -24.85 10.74 7.12
C GLY A 9 -23.97 9.75 6.35
N ILE A 10 -23.37 8.78 7.04
CA ILE A 10 -22.54 7.74 6.43
C ILE A 10 -23.38 6.83 5.53
N LYS A 11 -24.58 6.38 5.98
CA LYS A 11 -25.50 5.57 5.16
C LYS A 11 -25.97 6.32 3.92
N GLU A 12 -26.26 7.63 4.04
CA GLU A 12 -26.67 8.45 2.90
C GLU A 12 -25.55 8.57 1.85
N ILE A 13 -24.29 8.72 2.29
CA ILE A 13 -23.12 8.76 1.39
C ILE A 13 -22.91 7.40 0.73
N SER A 14 -22.94 6.30 1.49
CA SER A 14 -22.83 4.95 0.94
C SER A 14 -23.92 4.66 -0.09
N LYS A 15 -25.16 5.00 0.20
CA LYS A 15 -26.26 4.89 -0.75
C LYS A 15 -26.01 5.71 -2.03
N LYS A 16 -25.52 6.93 -1.90
CA LYS A 16 -25.30 7.84 -3.04
C LYS A 16 -24.14 7.40 -3.93
N PHE A 17 -22.99 7.02 -3.35
CA PHE A 17 -21.76 6.80 -4.10
C PHE A 17 -21.47 5.31 -4.33
N ASP A 18 -21.72 4.46 -3.33
CA ASP A 18 -21.52 3.02 -3.44
C ASP A 18 -22.79 2.26 -3.87
N LYS A 19 -23.94 2.98 -3.95
CA LYS A 19 -25.27 2.40 -4.25
C LYS A 19 -25.62 1.23 -3.34
N TYR A 20 -25.19 1.31 -2.08
CA TYR A 20 -25.32 0.24 -1.08
C TYR A 20 -26.25 0.67 0.04
N GLU A 21 -27.22 -0.18 0.34
CA GLU A 21 -28.22 0.00 1.43
C GLU A 21 -28.29 -1.22 2.38
N GLY A 22 -27.33 -2.16 2.20
CA GLY A 22 -27.25 -3.36 3.04
C GLY A 22 -26.64 -3.12 4.41
N GLU A 23 -26.39 -4.21 5.12
CA GLU A 23 -25.76 -4.19 6.44
C GLU A 23 -24.33 -3.68 6.37
N VAL A 24 -24.03 -2.68 7.21
CA VAL A 24 -22.69 -2.07 7.25
C VAL A 24 -21.67 -3.03 7.87
N ILE A 25 -22.03 -3.70 8.96
CA ILE A 25 -21.15 -4.69 9.61
C ILE A 25 -21.30 -6.03 8.89
N VAL A 26 -20.18 -6.61 8.50
CA VAL A 26 -20.15 -7.97 7.93
C VAL A 26 -20.34 -8.99 9.06
N SER A 27 -21.47 -9.72 9.05
CA SER A 27 -21.76 -10.72 10.05
C SER A 27 -20.85 -11.96 9.93
N LYS A 28 -20.80 -12.77 10.99
CA LYS A 28 -20.03 -14.03 10.98
C LYS A 28 -20.48 -14.98 9.89
N GLU A 29 -21.79 -15.06 9.65
CA GLU A 29 -22.39 -15.89 8.58
C GLU A 29 -21.92 -15.42 7.19
N LYS A 30 -21.79 -14.09 7.00
CA LYS A 30 -21.26 -13.50 5.76
C LYS A 30 -19.76 -13.75 5.58
N ILE A 31 -18.99 -13.76 6.65
CA ILE A 31 -17.56 -14.15 6.62
C ILE A 31 -17.42 -15.61 6.20
N GLU A 32 -18.23 -16.52 6.75
CA GLU A 32 -18.23 -17.93 6.35
C GLU A 32 -18.69 -18.12 4.91
N GLU A 33 -19.71 -17.39 4.46
CA GLU A 33 -20.17 -17.38 3.08
C GLU A 33 -19.05 -16.91 2.14
N ALA A 34 -18.35 -15.83 2.47
CA ALA A 34 -17.22 -15.33 1.72
C ALA A 34 -16.10 -16.37 1.62
N SER A 35 -15.80 -17.05 2.73
CA SER A 35 -14.81 -18.12 2.73
C SER A 35 -15.18 -19.27 1.79
N ARG A 36 -16.47 -19.64 1.67
CA ARG A 36 -16.91 -20.67 0.72
C ARG A 36 -16.84 -20.23 -0.74
N LYS A 37 -16.96 -18.93 -1.02
CA LYS A 37 -16.92 -18.36 -2.39
C LYS A 37 -15.50 -18.21 -2.95
N VAL A 38 -14.49 -18.14 -2.09
CA VAL A 38 -13.08 -18.04 -2.52
C VAL A 38 -12.59 -19.45 -2.87
N ASP A 39 -12.05 -19.62 -4.07
CA ASP A 39 -11.47 -20.89 -4.52
C ASP A 39 -10.19 -21.25 -3.73
N GLN A 40 -9.83 -22.54 -3.76
CA GLN A 40 -8.72 -23.04 -2.95
C GLN A 40 -7.39 -22.42 -3.34
N LYS A 41 -7.12 -22.23 -4.64
CA LYS A 41 -5.87 -21.63 -5.11
C LYS A 41 -5.72 -20.21 -4.57
N THR A 42 -6.76 -19.38 -4.68
CA THR A 42 -6.76 -18.02 -4.12
C THR A 42 -6.55 -18.03 -2.61
N LYS A 43 -7.13 -18.97 -1.88
CA LYS A 43 -6.87 -19.12 -0.43
C LYS A 43 -5.41 -19.44 -0.13
N ASP A 44 -4.83 -20.37 -0.89
CA ASP A 44 -3.44 -20.77 -0.73
C ASP A 44 -2.48 -19.58 -1.02
N ASP A 45 -2.77 -18.77 -2.06
CA ASP A 45 -2.03 -17.58 -2.39
C ASP A 45 -2.13 -16.50 -1.29
N ILE A 46 -3.33 -16.30 -0.73
CA ILE A 46 -3.57 -15.37 0.40
C ILE A 46 -2.80 -15.84 1.65
N GLN A 47 -2.88 -17.12 1.98
CA GLN A 47 -2.15 -17.71 3.11
C GLN A 47 -0.64 -17.53 2.94
N PHE A 48 -0.13 -17.84 1.75
CA PHE A 48 1.28 -17.68 1.40
C PHE A 48 1.77 -16.23 1.59
N ALA A 49 0.99 -15.24 1.12
CA ALA A 49 1.32 -13.84 1.28
C ALA A 49 1.26 -13.41 2.76
N HIS A 50 0.19 -13.81 3.47
CA HIS A 50 0.02 -13.52 4.89
C HIS A 50 1.20 -14.00 5.75
N GLU A 51 1.64 -15.25 5.56
CA GLU A 51 2.76 -15.82 6.32
C GLU A 51 4.07 -15.05 6.12
N ARG A 52 4.33 -14.57 4.90
CA ARG A 52 5.52 -13.76 4.58
C ARG A 52 5.48 -12.39 5.21
N ILE A 53 4.36 -11.70 5.06
CA ILE A 53 4.17 -10.38 5.68
C ILE A 53 4.25 -10.50 7.21
N LYS A 54 3.60 -11.51 7.79
CA LYS A 54 3.65 -11.77 9.22
C LYS A 54 5.10 -11.98 9.71
N LYS A 55 5.82 -12.90 9.06
CA LYS A 55 7.22 -13.20 9.42
C LYS A 55 8.10 -11.96 9.32
N PHE A 56 7.88 -11.13 8.29
CA PHE A 56 8.64 -9.90 8.14
C PHE A 56 8.31 -8.88 9.23
N ALA A 57 7.02 -8.64 9.50
CA ALA A 57 6.57 -7.74 10.56
C ALA A 57 7.08 -8.16 11.94
N GLU A 58 7.11 -9.46 12.24
CA GLU A 58 7.70 -10.02 13.47
C GLU A 58 9.20 -9.67 13.60
N HIS A 59 9.94 -9.75 12.49
CA HIS A 59 11.37 -9.36 12.47
C HIS A 59 11.55 -7.86 12.65
N GLN A 60 10.70 -7.02 12.01
CA GLN A 60 10.72 -5.58 12.21
C GLN A 60 10.46 -5.23 13.68
N LEU A 61 9.39 -5.78 14.27
CA LEU A 61 9.05 -5.55 15.68
C LEU A 61 10.20 -5.93 16.61
N LYS A 62 10.82 -7.08 16.38
CA LYS A 62 11.98 -7.54 17.18
C LYS A 62 13.15 -6.57 17.14
N HIS A 63 13.40 -5.91 16.00
CA HIS A 63 14.50 -4.95 15.84
C HIS A 63 14.14 -3.54 16.32
N LEU A 64 12.85 -3.18 16.31
CA LEU A 64 12.36 -1.91 16.82
C LEU A 64 12.21 -1.89 18.35
N ASN A 65 12.02 -3.05 18.96
CA ASN A 65 11.71 -3.19 20.40
C ASN A 65 13.00 -3.02 21.23
N ASN A 66 13.54 -1.80 21.25
CA ASN A 66 14.68 -1.38 22.05
C ASN A 66 14.18 -0.47 23.18
N ASP A 67 13.47 -1.05 24.16
CA ASP A 67 13.23 -0.36 25.42
C ASP A 67 14.58 -0.16 26.11
N PHE A 68 14.86 1.07 26.52
CA PHE A 68 16.09 1.36 27.24
C PHE A 68 15.85 2.43 28.31
N GLU A 69 16.68 2.39 29.35
CA GLU A 69 16.82 3.43 30.34
C GLU A 69 18.31 3.82 30.47
N VAL A 70 18.59 5.11 30.61
CA VAL A 70 19.93 5.64 30.77
C VAL A 70 19.95 6.73 31.85
N GLU A 71 20.87 6.66 32.77
CA GLU A 71 21.11 7.72 33.74
C GLU A 71 21.92 8.86 33.09
N LEU A 72 21.27 10.00 32.86
CA LEU A 72 21.87 11.17 32.23
C LEU A 72 22.73 11.98 33.20
N SER A 73 22.35 12.00 34.48
CA SER A 73 23.11 12.51 35.60
C SER A 73 22.59 11.84 36.86
N LYS A 74 23.33 11.95 37.97
CA LYS A 74 23.00 11.27 39.21
C LYS A 74 21.51 11.48 39.63
N GLY A 75 20.74 10.41 39.58
CA GLY A 75 19.31 10.42 39.92
C GLY A 75 18.37 10.87 38.79
N LEU A 76 18.88 11.24 37.61
CA LEU A 76 18.08 11.61 36.44
C LEU A 76 18.14 10.45 35.41
N ILE A 77 17.08 9.67 35.34
CA ILE A 77 16.95 8.54 34.42
C ILE A 77 15.97 8.93 33.31
N ALA A 78 16.38 8.74 32.04
CA ALA A 78 15.53 8.85 30.87
C ALA A 78 15.45 7.52 30.15
N GLY A 79 14.32 7.26 29.52
CA GLY A 79 14.13 5.98 28.81
C GLY A 79 13.17 6.10 27.64
N GLN A 80 13.08 5.04 26.84
CA GLN A 80 12.16 4.89 25.75
C GLN A 80 11.41 3.56 25.89
N ARG A 81 10.14 3.59 25.58
CA ARG A 81 9.28 2.40 25.53
C ARG A 81 8.35 2.46 24.33
N LEU A 82 8.21 1.34 23.62
CA LEU A 82 7.25 1.18 22.55
C LEU A 82 5.93 0.64 23.10
N ILE A 83 4.85 1.36 22.83
CA ILE A 83 3.50 0.99 23.27
C ILE A 83 2.62 0.83 22.02
N PRO A 84 1.98 -0.33 21.81
CA PRO A 84 1.02 -0.50 20.71
C PRO A 84 -0.12 0.49 20.83
N ILE A 85 -0.63 0.96 19.68
CA ILE A 85 -1.88 1.72 19.60
C ILE A 85 -3.05 0.77 19.97
N ASP A 86 -4.09 1.31 20.60
CA ASP A 86 -5.21 0.48 21.02
C ASP A 86 -6.11 0.05 19.84
N THR A 87 -6.42 0.98 18.91
CA THR A 87 -7.37 0.73 17.83
C THR A 87 -6.88 1.25 16.50
N VAL A 88 -6.88 0.40 15.47
CA VAL A 88 -6.49 0.73 14.10
C VAL A 88 -7.64 0.52 13.12
N GLY A 89 -7.86 1.49 12.25
CA GLY A 89 -8.76 1.42 11.11
C GLY A 89 -8.00 1.10 9.82
N CYS A 90 -8.26 -0.05 9.21
CA CYS A 90 -7.65 -0.45 7.95
C CYS A 90 -8.61 -0.18 6.79
N TYR A 91 -8.27 0.73 5.90
CA TYR A 91 -9.01 0.93 4.66
C TYR A 91 -8.46 0.04 3.55
N VAL A 92 -9.32 -0.78 2.96
CA VAL A 92 -8.95 -1.69 1.86
C VAL A 92 -9.69 -1.28 0.59
N PRO A 93 -9.00 -0.82 -0.46
CA PRO A 93 -9.63 -0.49 -1.73
C PRO A 93 -10.30 -1.73 -2.36
N GLY A 94 -11.45 -1.56 -2.98
CA GLY A 94 -12.20 -2.69 -3.56
C GLY A 94 -13.19 -2.28 -4.67
N GLY A 95 -13.14 -1.00 -5.10
CA GLY A 95 -14.11 -0.47 -6.05
C GLY A 95 -13.91 -0.97 -7.48
N ARG A 96 -12.72 -0.83 -8.06
CA ARG A 96 -12.39 -1.32 -9.41
C ARG A 96 -11.92 -2.76 -9.37
N TYR A 97 -10.96 -3.06 -8.48
CA TYR A 97 -10.38 -4.38 -8.28
C TYR A 97 -10.44 -4.76 -6.81
N ALA A 98 -10.39 -6.05 -6.52
CA ALA A 98 -10.26 -6.56 -5.16
C ALA A 98 -8.79 -6.47 -4.73
N HIS A 99 -8.43 -5.44 -3.98
CA HIS A 99 -7.08 -5.28 -3.43
C HIS A 99 -6.88 -6.18 -2.20
N ILE A 100 -6.85 -7.49 -2.43
CA ILE A 100 -6.70 -8.49 -1.35
C ILE A 100 -5.37 -8.30 -0.60
N SER A 101 -4.30 -8.00 -1.32
CA SER A 101 -2.98 -7.70 -0.73
C SER A 101 -3.00 -6.54 0.26
N SER A 102 -3.78 -5.48 -0.02
CA SER A 102 -3.92 -4.35 0.88
C SER A 102 -4.54 -4.74 2.22
N ALA A 103 -5.48 -5.71 2.24
CA ALA A 103 -6.00 -6.25 3.50
C ALA A 103 -4.88 -6.95 4.30
N ILE A 104 -4.06 -7.77 3.64
CA ILE A 104 -2.95 -8.47 4.29
C ILE A 104 -1.92 -7.48 4.83
N MET A 105 -1.54 -6.49 4.02
CA MET A 105 -0.49 -5.51 4.34
C MET A 105 -0.91 -4.52 5.44
N GLY A 106 -2.20 -4.18 5.54
CA GLY A 106 -2.68 -3.29 6.59
C GLY A 106 -2.95 -4.00 7.91
N ILE A 107 -3.60 -5.17 7.86
CA ILE A 107 -4.10 -5.86 9.06
C ILE A 107 -2.99 -6.66 9.74
N THR A 108 -2.18 -7.42 8.97
CA THR A 108 -1.17 -8.31 9.54
C THR A 108 -0.12 -7.57 10.37
N PRO A 109 0.50 -6.45 9.91
CA PRO A 109 1.44 -5.69 10.74
C PRO A 109 0.80 -5.10 12.01
N ALA A 110 -0.44 -4.62 11.91
CA ALA A 110 -1.17 -4.13 13.07
C ALA A 110 -1.38 -5.23 14.13
N LYS A 111 -1.72 -6.45 13.69
CA LYS A 111 -1.87 -7.61 14.60
C LYS A 111 -0.54 -8.00 15.23
N VAL A 112 0.53 -8.04 14.46
CA VAL A 112 1.89 -8.33 14.97
C VAL A 112 2.37 -7.26 15.94
N ALA A 113 2.05 -5.99 15.69
CA ALA A 113 2.39 -4.88 16.58
C ALA A 113 1.65 -4.93 17.93
N GLY A 114 0.66 -5.80 18.09
CA GLY A 114 -0.09 -5.96 19.34
C GLY A 114 -1.29 -5.02 19.46
N VAL A 115 -1.79 -4.46 18.35
CA VAL A 115 -3.02 -3.66 18.34
C VAL A 115 -4.19 -4.52 18.83
N LYS A 116 -4.96 -4.00 19.77
CA LYS A 116 -6.05 -4.74 20.42
C LYS A 116 -7.28 -4.88 19.54
N THR A 117 -7.64 -3.80 18.83
CA THR A 117 -8.85 -3.76 17.99
C THR A 117 -8.48 -3.29 16.59
N ILE A 118 -8.80 -4.11 15.60
CA ILE A 118 -8.54 -3.83 14.20
C ILE A 118 -9.88 -3.81 13.45
N ILE A 119 -10.27 -2.63 12.99
CA ILE A 119 -11.52 -2.41 12.23
C ILE A 119 -11.15 -2.20 10.77
N THR A 120 -11.64 -3.05 9.89
CA THR A 120 -11.36 -2.97 8.45
C THR A 120 -12.59 -2.47 7.71
N ALA A 121 -12.40 -1.56 6.75
CA ALA A 121 -13.47 -1.09 5.88
C ALA A 121 -13.09 -1.28 4.42
N SER A 122 -14.01 -1.80 3.62
CA SER A 122 -13.86 -1.94 2.16
C SER A 122 -15.17 -1.59 1.46
N PRO A 123 -15.11 -0.91 0.29
CA PRO A 123 -16.32 -0.57 -0.45
C PRO A 123 -17.08 -1.85 -0.83
N PRO A 124 -18.41 -1.82 -0.77
CA PRO A 124 -19.23 -2.91 -1.26
C PRO A 124 -19.02 -3.07 -2.78
N LYS A 125 -18.94 -4.32 -3.23
CA LYS A 125 -18.84 -4.68 -4.64
C LYS A 125 -20.22 -4.69 -5.31
N ASP A 126 -21.20 -5.17 -4.56
CA ASP A 126 -22.60 -5.31 -5.00
C ASP A 126 -23.54 -5.27 -3.77
N SER A 127 -24.79 -5.65 -3.96
CA SER A 127 -25.79 -5.73 -2.88
C SER A 127 -25.44 -6.72 -1.76
N ASN A 128 -24.47 -7.63 -1.96
CA ASN A 128 -24.02 -8.58 -0.94
C ASN A 128 -22.90 -8.03 -0.05
N GLY A 129 -22.34 -6.84 -0.37
CA GLY A 129 -21.28 -6.19 0.38
C GLY A 129 -19.91 -6.25 -0.30
N ALA A 130 -18.85 -6.18 0.47
CA ALA A 130 -17.47 -6.16 -0.01
C ALA A 130 -17.07 -7.47 -0.73
N ASN A 131 -16.00 -7.43 -1.50
CA ASN A 131 -15.50 -8.59 -2.24
C ASN A 131 -15.20 -9.77 -1.30
N PRO A 132 -15.67 -11.01 -1.61
CA PRO A 132 -15.43 -12.17 -0.76
C PRO A 132 -13.95 -12.45 -0.47
N GLY A 133 -13.05 -12.21 -1.42
CA GLY A 133 -11.60 -12.37 -1.21
C GLY A 133 -11.04 -11.40 -0.20
N ILE A 134 -11.52 -10.14 -0.20
CA ILE A 134 -11.14 -9.12 0.81
C ILE A 134 -11.67 -9.52 2.19
N ILE A 135 -12.93 -9.94 2.29
CA ILE A 135 -13.55 -10.39 3.55
C ILE A 135 -12.76 -11.58 4.12
N TYR A 136 -12.45 -12.56 3.26
CA TYR A 136 -11.68 -13.75 3.65
C TYR A 136 -10.27 -13.36 4.15
N ALA A 137 -9.55 -12.53 3.41
CA ALA A 137 -8.20 -12.09 3.79
C ALA A 137 -8.22 -11.27 5.08
N ALA A 138 -9.17 -10.33 5.24
CA ALA A 138 -9.31 -9.54 6.45
C ALA A 138 -9.55 -10.41 7.68
N ASN A 139 -10.44 -11.39 7.59
CA ASN A 139 -10.70 -12.35 8.66
C ASN A 139 -9.47 -13.22 8.97
N LEU A 140 -8.79 -13.75 7.94
CA LEU A 140 -7.57 -14.54 8.10
C LEU A 140 -6.46 -13.78 8.81
N CYS A 141 -6.28 -12.50 8.46
CA CYS A 141 -5.24 -11.63 9.04
C CYS A 141 -5.59 -11.14 10.45
N GLY A 142 -6.83 -11.36 10.92
CA GLY A 142 -7.25 -11.09 12.28
C GLY A 142 -7.92 -9.73 12.48
N ALA A 143 -8.66 -9.22 11.48
CA ALA A 143 -9.58 -8.11 11.69
C ALA A 143 -10.70 -8.50 12.66
N ASP A 144 -10.96 -7.64 13.64
CA ASP A 144 -12.01 -7.87 14.64
C ASP A 144 -13.40 -7.48 14.10
N VAL A 145 -13.44 -6.46 13.25
CA VAL A 145 -14.66 -5.99 12.59
C VAL A 145 -14.38 -5.68 11.12
N ILE A 146 -15.32 -6.03 10.26
CA ILE A 146 -15.26 -5.73 8.82
C ILE A 146 -16.49 -4.91 8.44
N LEU A 147 -16.30 -3.76 7.78
CA LEU A 147 -17.34 -2.83 7.37
C LEU A 147 -17.49 -2.78 5.85
N ASN A 148 -18.72 -2.87 5.37
CA ASN A 148 -19.11 -2.63 3.98
C ASN A 148 -19.24 -1.13 3.72
N LEU A 149 -18.14 -0.40 3.75
CA LEU A 149 -18.09 1.06 3.53
C LEU A 149 -16.91 1.43 2.65
N GLY A 150 -17.15 2.33 1.69
CA GLY A 150 -16.15 2.85 0.79
C GLY A 150 -15.82 4.32 1.02
N GLY A 151 -14.71 4.77 0.44
CA GLY A 151 -14.35 6.16 0.32
C GLY A 151 -14.42 6.97 1.62
N ILE A 152 -14.97 8.17 1.51
CA ILE A 152 -15.11 9.11 2.64
C ILE A 152 -15.99 8.53 3.76
N ALA A 153 -17.01 7.72 3.42
CA ALA A 153 -17.89 7.10 4.40
C ALA A 153 -17.13 6.15 5.32
N ALA A 154 -16.22 5.34 4.77
CA ALA A 154 -15.34 4.46 5.53
C ALA A 154 -14.42 5.25 6.48
N ILE A 155 -13.69 6.23 5.94
CA ILE A 155 -12.74 7.04 6.72
C ILE A 155 -13.45 7.79 7.86
N ALA A 156 -14.61 8.38 7.60
CA ALA A 156 -15.41 9.05 8.63
C ALA A 156 -15.94 8.07 9.68
N SER A 157 -16.44 6.89 9.26
CA SER A 157 -16.93 5.86 10.16
C SER A 157 -15.86 5.39 11.14
N LEU A 158 -14.68 5.10 10.64
CA LEU A 158 -13.52 4.69 11.42
C LEU A 158 -13.09 5.80 12.41
N THR A 159 -12.94 7.03 11.92
CA THR A 159 -12.47 8.16 12.75
C THR A 159 -13.44 8.54 13.86
N TYR A 160 -14.74 8.53 13.58
CA TYR A 160 -15.73 8.99 14.54
C TYR A 160 -16.34 7.87 15.40
N GLY A 161 -16.02 6.62 15.12
CA GLY A 161 -16.55 5.47 15.85
C GLY A 161 -18.07 5.32 15.65
N CYS A 162 -18.47 4.78 14.50
CA CYS A 162 -19.87 4.56 14.15
C CYS A 162 -20.20 3.06 14.08
N PHE A 163 -21.48 2.72 14.10
CA PHE A 163 -21.97 1.34 14.04
C PHE A 163 -21.45 0.50 15.19
N GLU A 164 -21.56 1.02 16.42
CA GLU A 164 -21.14 0.37 17.67
C GLU A 164 -19.62 0.08 17.77
N ASN A 165 -18.84 0.62 16.86
CA ASN A 165 -17.38 0.53 16.91
C ASN A 165 -16.76 1.74 17.61
N PRO A 166 -15.65 1.58 18.34
CA PRO A 166 -14.92 2.71 18.90
C PRO A 166 -14.29 3.56 17.78
N PRO A 167 -14.03 4.85 18.02
CA PRO A 167 -13.18 5.64 17.16
C PRO A 167 -11.77 5.04 17.13
N VAL A 168 -11.13 5.04 15.96
CA VAL A 168 -9.78 4.51 15.84
C VAL A 168 -8.73 5.57 16.17
N ASP A 169 -7.60 5.12 16.71
CA ASP A 169 -6.45 5.98 17.02
C ASP A 169 -5.61 6.26 15.78
N PHE A 170 -5.63 5.33 14.82
CA PHE A 170 -4.79 5.40 13.63
C PHE A 170 -5.49 4.80 12.40
N LEU A 171 -5.32 5.45 11.24
CA LEU A 171 -5.84 4.99 9.95
C LEU A 171 -4.70 4.53 9.07
N VAL A 172 -4.83 3.35 8.50
CA VAL A 172 -3.90 2.80 7.49
C VAL A 172 -4.64 2.44 6.22
N GLY A 173 -3.92 2.48 5.12
CA GLY A 173 -4.40 2.04 3.81
C GLY A 173 -4.46 3.17 2.79
N ALA A 174 -4.07 2.82 1.56
CA ALA A 174 -4.15 3.67 0.39
C ALA A 174 -5.58 3.67 -0.19
N GLY A 175 -5.91 4.69 -0.95
CA GLY A 175 -7.19 4.80 -1.63
C GLY A 175 -7.16 5.86 -2.73
N ASN A 176 -8.31 6.17 -3.29
CA ASN A 176 -8.41 7.23 -4.28
C ASN A 176 -8.20 8.62 -3.63
N GLN A 177 -8.13 9.66 -4.47
CA GLN A 177 -7.94 11.06 -4.04
C GLN A 177 -8.93 11.52 -2.95
N TYR A 178 -10.15 11.00 -2.91
CA TYR A 178 -11.15 11.36 -1.89
C TYR A 178 -10.84 10.72 -0.53
N VAL A 179 -10.27 9.50 -0.53
CA VAL A 179 -9.78 8.84 0.67
C VAL A 179 -8.56 9.57 1.21
N ALA A 180 -7.61 9.91 0.34
CA ALA A 180 -6.41 10.67 0.70
C ALA A 180 -6.78 12.04 1.31
N GLU A 181 -7.71 12.77 0.67
CA GLU A 181 -8.19 14.06 1.17
C GLU A 181 -8.95 13.94 2.50
N ALA A 182 -9.77 12.90 2.68
CA ALA A 182 -10.45 12.65 3.94
C ALA A 182 -9.43 12.37 5.07
N LYS A 183 -8.40 11.56 4.82
CA LYS A 183 -7.29 11.33 5.75
C LYS A 183 -6.56 12.63 6.09
N ARG A 184 -6.27 13.47 5.08
CA ARG A 184 -5.61 14.76 5.26
C ARG A 184 -6.39 15.70 6.17
N LEU A 185 -7.72 15.79 5.96
CA LEU A 185 -8.60 16.65 6.76
C LEU A 185 -8.75 16.17 8.22
N LEU A 186 -8.58 14.88 8.47
CA LEU A 186 -8.75 14.27 9.78
C LEU A 186 -7.42 14.06 10.51
N PHE A 187 -6.30 14.31 9.84
CA PHE A 187 -4.98 14.25 10.47
C PHE A 187 -4.88 15.24 11.63
N GLY A 188 -4.43 14.74 12.78
CA GLY A 188 -4.40 15.47 14.03
C GLY A 188 -5.57 15.12 14.97
N LYS A 189 -6.73 14.74 14.42
CA LYS A 189 -7.81 14.11 15.18
C LYS A 189 -7.57 12.60 15.31
N VAL A 190 -7.04 11.99 14.25
CA VAL A 190 -6.63 10.59 14.18
C VAL A 190 -5.24 10.55 13.54
N GLY A 191 -4.40 9.60 13.96
CA GLY A 191 -3.13 9.33 13.27
C GLY A 191 -3.39 8.72 11.89
N ILE A 192 -2.47 8.93 10.97
CA ILE A 192 -2.52 8.32 9.63
C ILE A 192 -1.15 7.77 9.23
N ASP A 193 -1.13 6.78 8.35
CA ASP A 193 0.09 6.24 7.75
C ASP A 193 0.77 7.27 6.83
N LEU A 194 0.13 7.61 5.71
CA LEU A 194 0.63 8.57 4.74
C LEU A 194 -0.52 9.19 3.92
N PHE A 195 -0.21 10.28 3.23
CA PHE A 195 -1.10 10.89 2.24
C PHE A 195 -0.82 10.24 0.88
N ALA A 196 -1.33 9.03 0.66
CA ALA A 196 -1.19 8.35 -0.63
C ALA A 196 -2.04 9.05 -1.69
N GLY A 197 -1.36 9.62 -2.67
CA GLY A 197 -1.95 10.22 -3.86
C GLY A 197 -1.84 9.30 -5.08
N PRO A 198 -1.74 9.86 -6.30
CA PRO A 198 -1.31 9.12 -7.47
C PRO A 198 0.05 8.47 -7.22
N THR A 199 0.19 7.22 -7.63
CA THR A 199 1.39 6.42 -7.40
C THR A 199 2.28 6.42 -8.64
N GLU A 200 3.59 6.41 -8.47
CA GLU A 200 4.57 6.37 -9.55
C GLU A 200 5.65 5.32 -9.30
N ILE A 201 6.35 4.93 -10.35
CA ILE A 201 7.50 4.03 -10.30
C ILE A 201 8.69 4.59 -11.07
N ALA A 202 9.88 4.43 -10.51
CA ALA A 202 11.13 4.55 -11.23
C ALA A 202 11.85 3.20 -11.25
N ILE A 203 12.35 2.80 -12.41
CA ILE A 203 13.15 1.59 -12.55
C ILE A 203 14.56 1.97 -13.00
N ILE A 204 15.53 1.62 -12.17
CA ILE A 204 16.95 1.66 -12.56
C ILE A 204 17.29 0.33 -13.20
N ALA A 205 17.76 0.36 -14.46
CA ALA A 205 18.10 -0.85 -15.20
C ALA A 205 19.47 -0.71 -15.89
N ASP A 206 20.34 -1.70 -15.72
CA ASP A 206 21.59 -1.81 -16.49
C ASP A 206 21.46 -2.83 -17.64
N LYS A 207 22.54 -3.07 -18.35
CA LYS A 207 22.60 -4.03 -19.48
C LYS A 207 22.24 -5.48 -19.12
N LYS A 208 22.16 -5.83 -17.82
CA LYS A 208 21.82 -7.17 -17.31
C LYS A 208 20.35 -7.29 -16.96
N ALA A 209 19.62 -6.19 -16.97
CA ALA A 209 18.20 -6.21 -16.70
C ALA A 209 17.43 -7.04 -17.74
N ASP A 210 16.43 -7.75 -17.28
CA ASP A 210 15.45 -8.37 -18.17
C ASP A 210 14.51 -7.29 -18.68
N GLN A 211 14.65 -6.95 -19.95
CA GLN A 211 13.94 -5.84 -20.59
C GLN A 211 12.42 -6.05 -20.61
N GLU A 212 11.96 -7.32 -20.71
CA GLU A 212 10.53 -7.67 -20.69
C GLU A 212 9.94 -7.44 -19.31
N ILE A 213 10.66 -7.81 -18.25
CA ILE A 213 10.24 -7.57 -16.87
C ILE A 213 10.18 -6.07 -16.60
N VAL A 214 11.21 -5.30 -16.96
CA VAL A 214 11.21 -3.84 -16.81
C VAL A 214 10.00 -3.19 -17.49
N ALA A 215 9.69 -3.60 -18.72
CA ALA A 215 8.54 -3.08 -19.44
C ALA A 215 7.21 -3.48 -18.77
N ALA A 216 7.10 -4.71 -18.28
CA ALA A 216 5.91 -5.21 -17.59
C ALA A 216 5.67 -4.50 -16.25
N ASP A 217 6.71 -4.26 -15.46
CA ASP A 217 6.61 -3.59 -14.17
C ASP A 217 6.18 -2.11 -14.33
N ILE A 218 6.69 -1.40 -15.35
CA ILE A 218 6.21 -0.05 -15.70
C ILE A 218 4.73 -0.07 -16.08
N VAL A 219 4.29 -1.04 -16.89
CA VAL A 219 2.88 -1.16 -17.29
C VAL A 219 2.00 -1.51 -16.10
N GLY A 220 2.47 -2.40 -15.22
CA GLY A 220 1.78 -2.77 -13.97
C GLY A 220 1.53 -1.56 -13.05
N GLN A 221 2.44 -0.60 -13.01
CA GLN A 221 2.23 0.64 -12.29
C GLN A 221 1.30 1.61 -13.03
N ALA A 222 1.46 1.73 -14.36
CA ALA A 222 0.65 2.66 -15.17
C ALA A 222 -0.85 2.32 -15.16
N GLU A 223 -1.23 1.05 -14.95
CA GLU A 223 -2.64 0.65 -14.87
C GLU A 223 -3.37 1.15 -13.61
N HIS A 224 -2.65 1.61 -12.58
CA HIS A 224 -3.25 2.16 -11.36
C HIS A 224 -4.02 3.46 -11.60
N GLY A 225 -3.62 4.27 -12.58
CA GLY A 225 -4.34 5.50 -12.90
C GLY A 225 -3.75 6.24 -14.10
N TYR A 226 -4.59 7.04 -14.78
CA TYR A 226 -4.19 7.86 -15.94
C TYR A 226 -3.05 8.86 -15.64
N ASN A 227 -2.78 9.12 -14.38
CA ASN A 227 -1.76 10.04 -13.88
C ASN A 227 -0.71 9.33 -13.01
N SER A 228 -0.45 8.05 -13.29
CA SER A 228 0.59 7.24 -12.64
C SER A 228 1.86 7.20 -13.50
N PRO A 229 2.88 8.04 -13.23
CA PRO A 229 4.11 8.06 -14.00
C PRO A 229 4.89 6.74 -13.90
N GLY A 230 5.55 6.37 -15.00
CA GLY A 230 6.52 5.29 -15.03
C GLY A 230 7.82 5.78 -15.67
N TRP A 231 8.94 5.66 -14.94
CA TRP A 231 10.22 6.18 -15.37
C TRP A 231 11.27 5.06 -15.48
N LEU A 232 11.94 4.98 -16.61
CA LEU A 232 13.12 4.14 -16.79
C LEU A 232 14.38 5.00 -16.75
N ILE A 233 15.33 4.63 -15.88
CA ILE A 233 16.64 5.26 -15.78
C ILE A 233 17.67 4.19 -16.11
N THR A 234 18.41 4.33 -17.22
CA THR A 234 19.32 3.30 -17.72
C THR A 234 20.60 3.88 -18.34
N THR A 235 21.68 3.10 -18.31
CA THR A 235 22.90 3.39 -19.08
C THR A 235 22.94 2.63 -20.40
N ASP A 236 21.99 1.74 -20.65
CA ASP A 236 22.00 0.89 -21.85
C ASP A 236 20.92 1.31 -22.85
N LYS A 237 21.38 1.75 -24.03
CA LYS A 237 20.48 2.18 -25.10
C LYS A 237 19.59 1.04 -25.62
N LEU A 238 20.05 -0.22 -25.57
CA LEU A 238 19.26 -1.35 -26.06
C LEU A 238 18.08 -1.62 -25.11
N VAL A 239 18.31 -1.50 -23.80
CA VAL A 239 17.24 -1.56 -22.78
C VAL A 239 16.23 -0.43 -23.02
N ALA A 240 16.71 0.80 -23.21
CA ALA A 240 15.84 1.95 -23.47
C ALA A 240 14.97 1.76 -24.73
N ASP A 241 15.60 1.42 -25.86
CA ASP A 241 14.91 1.23 -27.14
C ASP A 241 13.89 0.08 -27.08
N TYR A 242 14.21 -1.01 -26.37
CA TYR A 242 13.31 -2.14 -26.18
C TYR A 242 12.07 -1.74 -25.38
N VAL A 243 12.26 -1.12 -24.23
CA VAL A 243 11.18 -0.73 -23.31
C VAL A 243 10.25 0.27 -23.96
N ILE A 244 10.79 1.30 -24.65
CA ILE A 244 9.97 2.28 -25.39
C ILE A 244 9.05 1.59 -26.41
N LYS A 245 9.56 0.58 -27.11
CA LYS A 245 8.78 -0.16 -28.11
C LYS A 245 7.78 -1.12 -27.47
N ARG A 246 8.18 -1.82 -26.39
CA ARG A 246 7.43 -2.94 -25.80
C ARG A 246 6.24 -2.47 -24.96
N ILE A 247 6.36 -1.36 -24.22
CA ILE A 247 5.29 -0.85 -23.34
C ILE A 247 3.98 -0.63 -24.10
N PRO A 248 3.93 0.07 -25.27
CA PRO A 248 2.67 0.21 -26.01
C PRO A 248 2.06 -1.13 -26.49
N GLU A 249 2.88 -2.15 -26.70
CA GLU A 249 2.39 -3.48 -27.05
C GLU A 249 1.72 -4.16 -25.84
N LEU A 250 2.38 -4.15 -24.68
CA LEU A 250 1.85 -4.69 -23.43
C LEU A 250 0.55 -3.98 -22.99
N ILE A 251 0.49 -2.66 -23.14
CA ILE A 251 -0.73 -1.90 -22.82
C ILE A 251 -1.92 -2.38 -23.68
N LYS A 252 -1.71 -2.73 -24.96
CA LYS A 252 -2.77 -3.26 -25.82
C LYS A 252 -3.27 -4.64 -25.38
N GLU A 253 -2.42 -5.41 -24.71
CA GLU A 253 -2.75 -6.74 -24.18
C GLU A 253 -3.62 -6.66 -22.90
N LEU A 254 -3.65 -5.49 -22.23
CA LEU A 254 -4.46 -5.29 -21.02
C LEU A 254 -5.97 -5.33 -21.31
N PRO A 255 -6.79 -5.76 -20.33
CA PRO A 255 -8.23 -5.56 -20.35
C PRO A 255 -8.61 -4.07 -20.48
N GLU A 256 -9.84 -3.77 -20.94
CA GLU A 256 -10.31 -2.42 -21.24
C GLU A 256 -10.03 -1.41 -20.12
N GLY A 257 -10.46 -1.66 -18.89
CA GLY A 257 -10.30 -0.73 -17.77
C GLY A 257 -8.84 -0.38 -17.41
N PRO A 258 -7.95 -1.39 -17.20
CA PRO A 258 -6.51 -1.15 -17.04
C PRO A 258 -5.88 -0.43 -18.21
N ARG A 259 -6.22 -0.78 -19.44
CA ARG A 259 -5.72 -0.13 -20.65
C ARG A 259 -6.05 1.35 -20.68
N ASP A 260 -7.29 1.72 -20.38
CA ASP A 260 -7.76 3.12 -20.36
C ASP A 260 -7.00 3.99 -19.34
N SER A 261 -6.42 3.36 -18.33
CA SER A 261 -5.54 4.03 -17.37
C SER A 261 -4.08 4.06 -17.84
N ALA A 262 -3.55 2.93 -18.27
CA ALA A 262 -2.13 2.78 -18.60
C ALA A 262 -1.71 3.55 -19.86
N GLU A 263 -2.58 3.63 -20.88
CA GLU A 263 -2.25 4.31 -22.13
C GLU A 263 -2.00 5.82 -21.93
N PRO A 264 -2.90 6.61 -21.31
CA PRO A 264 -2.60 8.00 -21.03
C PRO A 264 -1.48 8.19 -20.00
N ALA A 265 -1.36 7.31 -19.01
CA ALA A 265 -0.27 7.38 -18.03
C ALA A 265 1.10 7.29 -18.70
N TRP A 266 1.31 6.31 -19.58
CA TRP A 266 2.57 6.19 -20.30
C TRP A 266 2.78 7.31 -21.31
N ARG A 267 1.75 7.66 -22.11
CA ARG A 267 1.84 8.70 -23.14
C ARG A 267 2.21 10.07 -22.58
N ASP A 268 1.59 10.45 -21.44
CA ASP A 268 1.65 11.82 -20.92
C ASP A 268 2.70 11.98 -19.80
N PHE A 269 3.05 10.89 -19.09
CA PHE A 269 3.94 10.92 -17.91
C PHE A 269 5.07 9.89 -17.94
N GLY A 270 5.12 9.01 -18.96
CA GLY A 270 6.21 8.07 -19.12
C GLY A 270 7.51 8.76 -19.57
N GLU A 271 8.63 8.42 -18.92
CA GLU A 271 9.94 8.97 -19.30
C GLU A 271 11.00 7.86 -19.35
N VAL A 272 11.92 7.98 -20.28
CA VAL A 272 13.11 7.14 -20.38
C VAL A 272 14.36 8.03 -20.38
N VAL A 273 15.15 7.90 -19.32
CA VAL A 273 16.35 8.71 -19.09
C VAL A 273 17.58 7.83 -19.38
N LEU A 274 18.33 8.20 -20.43
CA LEU A 274 19.59 7.56 -20.75
C LEU A 274 20.74 8.33 -20.08
N CYS A 275 21.47 7.65 -19.21
CA CYS A 275 22.59 8.17 -18.44
C CYS A 275 23.93 7.62 -18.95
N ASP A 276 25.03 8.31 -18.69
CA ASP A 276 26.37 7.87 -19.05
C ASP A 276 26.97 6.92 -18.00
N THR A 277 26.59 7.05 -16.72
CA THR A 277 27.19 6.29 -15.61
C THR A 277 26.14 5.86 -14.56
N ASN A 278 26.50 4.87 -13.73
CA ASN A 278 25.67 4.45 -12.59
C ASN A 278 25.49 5.57 -11.56
N GLU A 279 26.51 6.40 -11.36
CA GLU A 279 26.46 7.56 -10.47
C GLU A 279 25.46 8.60 -10.95
N GLU A 280 25.36 8.79 -12.24
CA GLU A 280 24.37 9.67 -12.87
C GLU A 280 22.96 9.09 -12.71
N MET A 281 22.76 7.79 -13.00
CA MET A 281 21.48 7.13 -12.74
C MET A 281 21.02 7.31 -11.30
N ALA A 282 21.91 7.10 -10.33
CA ALA A 282 21.59 7.29 -8.91
C ALA A 282 21.23 8.76 -8.59
N THR A 283 21.91 9.71 -9.21
CA THR A 283 21.64 11.14 -9.02
C THR A 283 20.30 11.54 -9.65
N VAL A 284 19.96 11.01 -10.80
CA VAL A 284 18.67 11.21 -11.45
C VAL A 284 17.56 10.61 -10.60
N SER A 285 17.70 9.36 -10.15
CA SER A 285 16.75 8.71 -9.28
C SER A 285 16.50 9.50 -7.99
N ASP A 286 17.57 9.94 -7.29
CA ASP A 286 17.46 10.76 -6.09
C ASP A 286 16.77 12.13 -6.36
N LYS A 287 16.86 12.66 -7.57
CA LYS A 287 16.19 13.90 -7.97
C LYS A 287 14.69 13.69 -8.22
N TYR A 288 14.32 12.57 -8.85
CA TYR A 288 12.92 12.18 -9.04
C TYR A 288 12.27 11.82 -7.70
N ALA A 289 13.03 11.21 -6.79
CA ALA A 289 12.56 10.81 -5.45
C ALA A 289 11.26 9.97 -5.51
N PRO A 290 11.23 8.89 -6.29
CA PRO A 290 10.02 8.13 -6.57
C PRO A 290 9.44 7.49 -5.31
N GLU A 291 8.12 7.27 -5.30
CA GLU A 291 7.44 6.46 -4.29
C GLU A 291 7.92 5.00 -4.40
N HIS A 292 7.85 4.43 -5.59
CA HIS A 292 8.34 3.08 -5.87
C HIS A 292 9.65 3.15 -6.65
N LEU A 293 10.68 2.46 -6.15
CA LEU A 293 11.96 2.36 -6.81
C LEU A 293 12.39 0.90 -6.95
N GLU A 294 12.49 0.44 -8.19
CA GLU A 294 13.05 -0.86 -8.52
C GLU A 294 14.47 -0.74 -9.08
N VAL A 295 15.33 -1.71 -8.75
CA VAL A 295 16.70 -1.75 -9.24
C VAL A 295 16.99 -3.09 -9.90
N HIS A 296 17.09 -3.09 -11.22
CA HIS A 296 17.42 -4.23 -12.08
C HIS A 296 18.87 -4.09 -12.58
N ALA A 297 19.83 -4.18 -11.67
CA ALA A 297 21.24 -3.93 -11.98
C ALA A 297 22.17 -4.86 -11.23
N GLU A 298 23.42 -4.97 -11.71
CA GLU A 298 24.49 -5.63 -10.97
C GLU A 298 24.82 -4.84 -9.68
N ASN A 299 25.41 -5.52 -8.70
CA ASN A 299 25.91 -4.92 -7.45
C ASN A 299 24.85 -4.14 -6.65
N LEU A 300 23.75 -4.81 -6.29
CA LEU A 300 22.65 -4.23 -5.52
C LEU A 300 23.07 -3.57 -4.20
N ASP A 301 24.15 -4.07 -3.54
CA ASP A 301 24.67 -3.48 -2.31
C ASP A 301 25.28 -2.08 -2.53
N TRP A 302 25.81 -1.80 -3.73
CA TRP A 302 26.26 -0.47 -4.11
C TRP A 302 25.07 0.49 -4.23
N TRP A 303 24.00 0.07 -4.92
CA TRP A 303 22.79 0.85 -5.08
C TRP A 303 22.13 1.18 -3.75
N LEU A 304 21.99 0.19 -2.86
CA LEU A 304 21.43 0.37 -1.51
C LEU A 304 22.19 1.39 -0.66
N LYS A 305 23.51 1.46 -0.83
CA LYS A 305 24.35 2.43 -0.09
C LYS A 305 24.31 3.82 -0.73
N ARG A 306 24.08 3.90 -2.02
CA ARG A 306 24.19 5.13 -2.81
C ARG A 306 22.89 5.92 -2.88
N LEU A 307 21.78 5.23 -3.06
CA LEU A 307 20.45 5.85 -3.19
C LEU A 307 19.96 6.39 -1.85
N LYS A 308 19.32 7.58 -1.86
CA LYS A 308 18.94 8.31 -0.65
C LYS A 308 17.50 8.79 -0.63
N ASN A 309 16.94 9.12 -1.79
CA ASN A 309 15.63 9.75 -1.91
C ASN A 309 14.67 8.82 -2.65
N TYR A 310 14.03 7.95 -1.92
CA TYR A 310 12.93 7.10 -2.39
C TYR A 310 12.05 6.79 -1.20
N GLN A 311 10.75 6.63 -1.45
CA GLN A 311 9.83 6.08 -0.50
C GLN A 311 9.71 4.60 -0.82
N MET A 312 10.14 3.74 0.07
CA MET A 312 10.10 2.31 -0.22
C MET A 312 8.75 1.72 0.13
N ASP A 313 8.11 1.20 -0.87
CA ASP A 313 7.26 0.03 -0.75
C ASP A 313 8.13 -1.24 -0.80
N PRO A 314 7.69 -2.39 -0.23
CA PRO A 314 8.46 -3.63 -0.24
C PRO A 314 8.61 -4.18 -1.66
N GLU A 315 9.52 -3.63 -2.42
CA GLU A 315 9.69 -3.99 -3.80
C GLU A 315 10.72 -5.08 -4.06
N ILE A 316 10.40 -5.84 -5.08
CA ILE A 316 11.15 -7.01 -5.52
C ILE A 316 12.44 -6.54 -6.18
N VAL A 317 13.56 -6.65 -5.47
CA VAL A 317 14.87 -6.51 -6.10
C VAL A 317 15.22 -7.86 -6.72
N ARG A 318 15.25 -7.93 -8.05
CA ARG A 318 15.63 -9.14 -8.78
C ARG A 318 17.11 -9.08 -9.14
N ASN A 319 17.84 -10.14 -8.83
CA ASN A 319 19.19 -10.29 -9.37
C ASN A 319 19.15 -10.90 -10.79
N PRO A 320 20.24 -10.79 -11.57
CA PRO A 320 20.32 -11.33 -12.93
C PRO A 320 20.13 -12.86 -13.03
N HIS A 321 20.10 -13.59 -11.93
CA HIS A 321 19.94 -15.05 -11.86
C HIS A 321 18.50 -15.47 -11.51
N GLY A 322 17.55 -14.52 -11.47
CA GLY A 322 16.14 -14.80 -11.19
C GLY A 322 15.81 -15.06 -9.71
N GLU A 323 16.77 -14.87 -8.81
CA GLU A 323 16.51 -14.93 -7.38
C GLU A 323 15.81 -13.65 -6.91
N ILE A 324 14.63 -13.80 -6.36
CA ILE A 324 13.85 -12.71 -5.79
C ILE A 324 14.47 -12.33 -4.44
N LEU A 325 15.23 -11.25 -4.40
CA LEU A 325 15.66 -10.63 -3.14
C LEU A 325 14.61 -9.60 -2.74
N VAL A 326 13.65 -10.02 -1.92
CA VAL A 326 12.74 -9.09 -1.24
C VAL A 326 13.54 -8.42 -0.12
N LYS A 327 14.08 -7.24 -0.38
CA LYS A 327 14.59 -6.36 0.67
C LYS A 327 13.54 -5.30 0.98
N LEU A 328 12.73 -5.58 1.98
CA LEU A 328 11.85 -4.61 2.61
C LEU A 328 12.70 -3.64 3.45
N CYS A 329 12.82 -2.40 3.02
CA CYS A 329 13.33 -1.33 3.86
C CYS A 329 12.20 -0.34 4.15
N PHE A 330 11.61 -0.41 5.33
CA PHE A 330 10.76 0.68 5.81
C PHE A 330 11.68 1.76 6.39
N VAL A 331 11.70 2.92 5.79
CA VAL A 331 12.21 4.12 6.45
C VAL A 331 11.05 4.76 7.18
N ILE A 332 10.86 4.42 8.44
CA ILE A 332 10.01 5.22 9.32
C ILE A 332 10.74 6.55 9.52
N ARG A 333 10.36 7.56 8.76
CA ARG A 333 10.81 8.93 9.00
C ARG A 333 10.05 9.47 10.19
N MET A 334 10.55 9.21 11.41
CA MET A 334 10.09 9.91 12.59
C MET A 334 10.42 11.39 12.42
N LYS A 335 9.43 12.22 12.05
CA LYS A 335 9.55 13.66 12.21
C LYS A 335 9.78 13.93 13.69
N LYS A 336 10.97 14.42 14.06
CA LYS A 336 11.19 15.04 15.36
C LYS A 336 10.13 16.13 15.55
N TRP A 337 9.24 15.92 16.50
CA TRP A 337 8.47 17.01 17.07
C TRP A 337 9.45 17.87 17.86
N GLN A 338 9.71 19.07 17.39
CA GLN A 338 10.24 20.12 18.24
C GLN A 338 9.06 20.69 19.02
N LEU A 339 9.12 20.56 20.35
CA LEU A 339 8.31 21.32 21.28
C LEU A 339 8.66 22.81 21.18
#